data_300fe5f5dcd399bec096c2d6743d0d59
#
_entry.id   300fe5f5dcd399bec096c2d6743d0d59
#
_cell.length_a   1.000
_cell.length_b   1.000
_cell.length_c   1.000
_cell.angle_alpha   90.00
_cell.angle_beta   90.00
_cell.angle_gamma   90.00
#
_symmetry.space_group_name_H-M   'P 1'
#
loop_
_entity.id
_entity.type
_entity.pdbx_description
1 polymer ?
#
loop_
_entity_poly.entity_id
_entity_poly.type
_entity_poly.pdbx_seq_one_letter_code
_entity_poly.pdbx_strand_id
1 'polypeptide(L)'
;EENASISIYFAKIMKNMGYKLKTKQINAAIKQTIWPGRLEIINYKHKKIILDGSHNIDGADKLNEFLKTERIKPVVLFGMLNNKKANLFLNKIKKRVSKVLAIEIPDEKNSFKTKQINEICNFHSIKCEQINNINDALKYFRSHQQKIYLITGSLYLIGKIRKKLL
;
A
#
# COMPACT_ATOMS: atom_id res chain seq x y z
N GLU A 1 11.75 10.12 2.11
CA GLU A 1 12.97 10.96 2.25
C GLU A 1 14.22 10.10 2.34
N GLU A 2 14.28 9.06 3.16
CA GLU A 2 15.47 8.21 3.36
C GLU A 2 16.00 7.59 2.05
N ASN A 3 15.14 6.96 1.25
CA ASN A 3 15.53 6.38 -0.04
C ASN A 3 16.05 7.42 -1.03
N ALA A 4 15.49 8.63 -1.04
CA ALA A 4 15.99 9.73 -1.85
C ALA A 4 17.39 10.17 -1.39
N SER A 5 17.64 10.22 -0.09
CA SER A 5 18.94 10.55 0.48
C SER A 5 20.02 9.54 0.09
N ILE A 6 19.68 8.24 0.11
CA ILE A 6 20.59 7.17 -0.35
C ILE A 6 20.90 7.34 -1.84
N SER A 7 19.88 7.64 -2.67
CA SER A 7 20.07 7.86 -4.11
C SER A 7 20.94 9.08 -4.40
N ILE A 8 20.79 10.17 -3.63
CA ILE A 8 21.63 11.37 -3.74
C ILE A 8 23.08 11.04 -3.36
N TYR A 9 23.25 10.30 -2.27
CA TYR A 9 24.59 9.91 -1.82
C TYR A 9 25.30 9.01 -2.85
N PHE A 10 24.60 8.03 -3.39
CA PHE A 10 25.10 7.19 -4.47
C PHE A 10 25.51 8.02 -5.71
N ALA A 11 24.66 8.97 -6.13
CA ALA A 11 24.97 9.85 -7.25
C ALA A 11 26.22 10.72 -6.99
N LYS A 12 26.47 11.13 -5.73
CA LYS A 12 27.71 11.83 -5.35
C LYS A 12 28.94 10.92 -5.49
N ILE A 13 28.85 9.67 -5.07
CA ILE A 13 29.94 8.69 -5.25
C ILE A 13 30.24 8.51 -6.72
N MET A 14 29.22 8.28 -7.56
CA MET A 14 29.38 8.14 -9.01
C MET A 14 30.07 9.36 -9.63
N LYS A 15 29.70 10.58 -9.21
CA LYS A 15 30.35 11.81 -9.66
C LYS A 15 31.83 11.84 -9.31
N ASN A 16 32.19 11.40 -8.09
CA ASN A 16 33.60 11.32 -7.65
C ASN A 16 34.39 10.26 -8.45
N MET A 17 33.73 9.23 -8.95
CA MET A 17 34.31 8.23 -9.85
C MET A 17 34.45 8.70 -11.31
N GLY A 18 34.15 9.98 -11.62
CA GLY A 18 34.33 10.57 -12.95
C GLY A 18 33.07 10.60 -13.83
N TYR A 19 31.92 10.10 -13.35
CA TYR A 19 30.68 10.20 -14.13
C TYR A 19 30.18 11.64 -14.20
N LYS A 20 29.82 12.09 -15.40
CA LYS A 20 29.35 13.48 -15.67
C LYS A 20 27.88 13.65 -15.21
N LEU A 21 27.64 13.73 -13.92
CA LEU A 21 26.32 13.94 -13.32
C LEU A 21 26.16 15.38 -12.84
N LYS A 22 25.19 16.12 -13.41
CA LYS A 22 24.85 17.48 -12.94
C LYS A 22 23.85 17.40 -11.78
N THR A 23 24.03 18.19 -10.73
CA THR A 23 23.12 18.25 -9.57
C THR A 23 21.67 18.52 -9.99
N LYS A 24 21.45 19.38 -11.00
CA LYS A 24 20.09 19.64 -11.54
C LYS A 24 19.44 18.38 -12.11
N GLN A 25 20.21 17.52 -12.78
CA GLN A 25 19.71 16.25 -13.33
C GLN A 25 19.35 15.26 -12.22
N ILE A 26 20.20 15.14 -11.17
CA ILE A 26 19.93 14.28 -10.01
C ILE A 26 18.64 14.72 -9.32
N ASN A 27 18.49 16.02 -9.05
CA ASN A 27 17.28 16.55 -8.41
C ASN A 27 16.03 16.36 -9.27
N ALA A 28 16.13 16.55 -10.59
CA ALA A 28 15.04 16.32 -11.51
C ALA A 28 14.63 14.84 -11.55
N ALA A 29 15.60 13.93 -11.62
CA ALA A 29 15.36 12.49 -11.61
C ALA A 29 14.62 12.04 -10.34
N ILE A 30 15.06 12.51 -9.16
CA ILE A 30 14.40 12.18 -7.87
C ILE A 30 12.96 12.71 -7.84
N LYS A 31 12.73 13.95 -8.29
CA LYS A 31 11.38 14.54 -8.32
C LYS A 31 10.45 13.86 -9.32
N GLN A 32 10.99 13.35 -10.43
CA GLN A 32 10.21 12.71 -11.50
C GLN A 32 10.07 11.19 -11.29
N THR A 33 10.78 10.61 -10.31
CA THR A 33 10.68 9.18 -10.03
C THR A 33 9.28 8.84 -9.52
N ILE A 34 8.53 8.13 -10.34
CA ILE A 34 7.25 7.53 -9.98
C ILE A 34 7.49 6.05 -9.69
N TRP A 35 7.10 5.58 -8.52
CA TRP A 35 7.20 4.17 -8.15
C TRP A 35 5.80 3.57 -8.00
N PRO A 36 5.32 2.81 -8.98
CA PRO A 36 4.00 2.19 -8.90
C PRO A 36 3.80 1.40 -7.61
N GLY A 37 2.65 1.56 -6.97
CA GLY A 37 2.33 0.87 -5.71
C GLY A 37 3.07 1.38 -4.47
N ARG A 38 3.63 2.60 -4.51
CA ARG A 38 4.18 3.30 -3.33
C ARG A 38 3.44 4.61 -3.14
N LEU A 39 2.39 4.59 -2.31
CA LEU A 39 1.43 5.70 -2.13
C LEU A 39 0.91 6.24 -3.47
N GLU A 40 0.80 5.37 -4.47
CA GLU A 40 0.29 5.70 -5.78
C GLU A 40 -1.22 5.99 -5.69
N ILE A 41 -1.66 7.10 -6.28
CA ILE A 41 -3.07 7.50 -6.27
C ILE A 41 -3.65 7.29 -7.66
N ILE A 42 -4.73 6.51 -7.73
CA ILE A 42 -5.49 6.26 -8.95
C ILE A 42 -6.93 6.74 -8.75
N ASN A 43 -7.48 7.47 -9.73
CA ASN A 43 -8.89 7.81 -9.76
C ASN A 43 -9.66 6.72 -10.51
N TYR A 44 -10.49 5.97 -9.80
CA TYR A 44 -11.31 4.88 -10.35
C TYR A 44 -12.79 5.13 -10.09
N LYS A 45 -13.57 5.39 -11.16
CA LYS A 45 -15.04 5.59 -11.07
C LYS A 45 -15.43 6.57 -9.95
N HIS A 46 -14.83 7.75 -9.94
CA HIS A 46 -15.01 8.83 -8.94
C HIS A 46 -14.56 8.46 -7.51
N LYS A 47 -13.78 7.40 -7.35
CA LYS A 47 -13.15 6.99 -6.10
C LYS A 47 -11.66 7.22 -6.15
N LYS A 48 -11.07 7.69 -5.04
CA LYS A 48 -9.63 7.79 -4.85
C LYS A 48 -9.12 6.47 -4.31
N ILE A 49 -8.32 5.74 -5.10
CA ILE A 49 -7.69 4.49 -4.69
C ILE A 49 -6.21 4.76 -4.43
N ILE A 50 -5.76 4.48 -3.22
CA ILE A 50 -4.36 4.59 -2.83
C ILE A 50 -3.77 3.18 -2.88
N LEU A 51 -2.71 2.99 -3.66
CA LEU A 51 -1.96 1.74 -3.73
C LEU A 51 -0.66 1.89 -2.93
N ASP A 52 -0.48 1.06 -1.92
CA ASP A 52 0.76 1.02 -1.15
C ASP A 52 1.19 -0.41 -0.82
N GLY A 53 2.32 -0.83 -1.37
CA GLY A 53 2.86 -2.18 -1.21
C GLY A 53 3.59 -2.42 0.10
N SER A 54 3.35 -1.64 1.14
CA SER A 54 3.89 -1.88 2.48
C SER A 54 3.44 -3.26 3.00
N HIS A 55 4.40 -4.03 3.53
CA HIS A 55 4.19 -5.41 3.96
C HIS A 55 5.05 -5.80 5.17
N ASN A 56 5.64 -4.82 5.83
CA ASN A 56 6.43 -4.97 7.06
C ASN A 56 6.05 -3.89 8.08
N ILE A 57 6.63 -3.94 9.27
CA ILE A 57 6.29 -3.03 10.36
C ILE A 57 6.68 -1.59 10.03
N ASP A 58 7.86 -1.37 9.46
CA ASP A 58 8.34 -0.02 9.11
C ASP A 58 7.44 0.61 8.03
N GLY A 59 7.02 -0.18 7.03
CA GLY A 59 6.05 0.25 6.05
C GLY A 59 4.70 0.59 6.67
N ALA A 60 4.23 -0.18 7.66
CA ALA A 60 3.01 0.12 8.39
C ALA A 60 3.10 1.43 9.18
N ASP A 61 4.25 1.71 9.81
CA ASP A 61 4.48 2.97 10.52
C ASP A 61 4.46 4.18 9.57
N LYS A 62 5.14 4.11 8.43
CA LYS A 62 5.13 5.16 7.40
C LYS A 62 3.72 5.35 6.81
N LEU A 63 3.00 4.26 6.57
CA LEU A 63 1.61 4.31 6.10
C LEU A 63 0.69 4.96 7.15
N ASN A 64 0.82 4.60 8.43
CA ASN A 64 0.07 5.21 9.52
C ASN A 64 0.34 6.72 9.63
N GLU A 65 1.60 7.14 9.47
CA GLU A 65 2.00 8.54 9.47
C GLU A 65 1.38 9.30 8.28
N PHE A 66 1.42 8.73 7.08
CA PHE A 66 0.75 9.27 5.89
C PHE A 66 -0.75 9.46 6.13
N LEU A 67 -1.45 8.42 6.59
CA LEU A 67 -2.89 8.49 6.85
C LEU A 67 -3.24 9.54 7.93
N LYS A 68 -2.35 9.73 8.92
CA LYS A 68 -2.48 10.76 9.96
C LYS A 68 -2.33 12.16 9.36
N THR A 69 -1.30 12.39 8.55
CA THR A 69 -1.01 13.69 7.93
C THR A 69 -2.10 14.10 6.95
N GLU A 70 -2.56 13.17 6.12
CA GLU A 70 -3.66 13.40 5.17
C GLU A 70 -5.05 13.48 5.85
N ARG A 71 -5.13 13.17 7.16
CA ARG A 71 -6.38 13.15 7.95
C ARG A 71 -7.48 12.29 7.32
N ILE A 72 -7.12 11.17 6.72
CA ILE A 72 -8.03 10.24 6.05
C ILE A 72 -8.19 8.94 6.83
N LYS A 73 -9.39 8.32 6.72
CA LYS A 73 -9.70 6.97 7.22
C LYS A 73 -10.32 6.14 6.10
N PRO A 74 -9.49 5.53 5.25
CA PRO A 74 -9.99 4.73 4.11
C PRO A 74 -10.62 3.41 4.57
N VAL A 75 -11.42 2.82 3.69
CA VAL A 75 -11.65 1.38 3.68
C VAL A 75 -10.44 0.72 3.05
N VAL A 76 -9.91 -0.33 3.67
CA VAL A 76 -8.65 -0.96 3.28
C VAL A 76 -8.89 -2.33 2.68
N LEU A 77 -8.53 -2.54 1.42
CA LEU A 77 -8.37 -3.89 0.87
C LEU A 77 -7.01 -4.42 1.30
N PHE A 78 -7.02 -5.48 2.10
CA PHE A 78 -5.82 -6.02 2.73
C PHE A 78 -5.61 -7.49 2.38
N GLY A 79 -4.45 -7.80 1.83
CA GLY A 79 -3.97 -9.16 1.61
C GLY A 79 -2.46 -9.21 1.84
N MET A 80 -1.98 -10.23 2.57
CA MET A 80 -0.58 -10.34 2.96
C MET A 80 -0.11 -11.79 2.89
N LEU A 81 1.18 -11.98 2.64
CA LEU A 81 1.81 -13.31 2.71
C LEU A 81 1.95 -13.75 4.17
N ASN A 82 1.73 -15.05 4.45
CA ASN A 82 1.70 -15.61 5.80
C ASN A 82 3.07 -15.65 6.50
N ASN A 83 4.17 -15.45 5.77
CA ASN A 83 5.50 -15.25 6.34
C ASN A 83 5.74 -13.80 6.83
N LYS A 84 4.73 -12.93 6.77
CA LYS A 84 4.77 -11.55 7.26
C LYS A 84 3.96 -11.40 8.54
N LYS A 85 4.20 -10.32 9.27
CA LYS A 85 3.60 -10.07 10.59
C LYS A 85 2.30 -9.25 10.45
N ALA A 86 1.24 -9.85 9.85
CA ALA A 86 -0.05 -9.18 9.59
C ALA A 86 -0.67 -8.59 10.86
N ASN A 87 -0.57 -9.31 12.00
CA ASN A 87 -1.07 -8.85 13.29
C ASN A 87 -0.43 -7.51 13.71
N LEU A 88 0.88 -7.40 13.64
CA LEU A 88 1.60 -6.17 13.99
C LEU A 88 1.31 -5.04 12.98
N PHE A 89 1.23 -5.39 11.69
CA PHE A 89 0.89 -4.42 10.63
C PHE A 89 -0.48 -3.76 10.88
N LEU A 90 -1.52 -4.58 11.06
CA LEU A 90 -2.89 -4.11 11.30
C LEU A 90 -3.00 -3.33 12.60
N ASN A 91 -2.30 -3.75 13.66
CA ASN A 91 -2.25 -3.01 14.92
C ASN A 91 -1.74 -1.56 14.74
N LYS A 92 -0.71 -1.37 13.90
CA LYS A 92 -0.14 -0.03 13.62
C LYS A 92 -1.13 0.92 12.95
N ILE A 93 -1.93 0.43 12.01
CA ILE A 93 -2.84 1.28 11.23
C ILE A 93 -4.28 1.32 11.76
N LYS A 94 -4.64 0.49 12.75
CA LYS A 94 -6.04 0.30 13.21
C LYS A 94 -6.80 1.58 13.54
N LYS A 95 -6.13 2.60 14.08
CA LYS A 95 -6.76 3.90 14.42
C LYS A 95 -7.03 4.76 13.19
N ARG A 96 -6.46 4.42 12.03
CA ARG A 96 -6.48 5.21 10.79
C ARG A 96 -7.27 4.56 9.66
N VAL A 97 -7.94 3.45 9.93
CA VAL A 97 -8.77 2.75 8.94
C VAL A 97 -10.21 2.69 9.42
N SER A 98 -11.16 2.72 8.49
CA SER A 98 -12.60 2.63 8.81
C SER A 98 -13.10 1.19 8.82
N LYS A 99 -12.58 0.38 7.91
CA LYS A 99 -12.91 -1.04 7.73
C LYS A 99 -11.79 -1.72 6.96
N VAL A 100 -11.58 -3.01 7.19
CA VAL A 100 -10.74 -3.89 6.37
C VAL A 100 -11.62 -4.79 5.50
N LEU A 101 -11.27 -4.89 4.23
CA LEU A 101 -11.76 -5.90 3.29
C LEU A 101 -10.64 -6.93 3.15
N ALA A 102 -10.82 -8.09 3.78
CA ALA A 102 -9.83 -9.16 3.77
C ALA A 102 -9.90 -9.93 2.46
N ILE A 103 -8.77 -10.06 1.77
CA ILE A 103 -8.67 -10.81 0.52
C ILE A 103 -7.45 -11.72 0.53
N GLU A 104 -7.59 -12.94 0.00
CA GLU A 104 -6.44 -13.77 -0.35
C GLU A 104 -5.75 -13.18 -1.60
N ILE A 105 -4.42 -13.18 -1.62
CA ILE A 105 -3.68 -12.71 -2.79
C ILE A 105 -3.85 -13.75 -3.91
N PRO A 106 -4.44 -13.39 -5.06
CA PRO A 106 -4.64 -14.34 -6.15
C PRO A 106 -3.32 -14.99 -6.60
N ASP A 107 -3.37 -16.29 -6.85
CA ASP A 107 -2.26 -17.13 -7.32
C ASP A 107 -1.09 -17.26 -6.32
N GLU A 108 -1.26 -16.80 -5.07
CA GLU A 108 -0.23 -16.88 -4.02
C GLU A 108 -0.61 -17.93 -2.96
N LYS A 109 -0.02 -19.11 -3.03
CA LYS A 109 -0.27 -20.22 -2.09
C LYS A 109 0.02 -19.83 -0.63
N ASN A 110 1.00 -18.96 -0.42
CA ASN A 110 1.43 -18.49 0.90
C ASN A 110 0.67 -17.22 1.35
N SER A 111 -0.48 -16.93 0.78
CA SER A 111 -1.34 -15.83 1.27
C SER A 111 -2.01 -16.21 2.58
N PHE A 112 -2.16 -15.25 3.50
CA PHE A 112 -3.13 -15.39 4.57
C PHE A 112 -4.51 -15.66 4.00
N LYS A 113 -5.26 -16.59 4.64
CA LYS A 113 -6.67 -16.80 4.34
C LYS A 113 -7.52 -15.65 4.87
N THR A 114 -8.62 -15.32 4.18
CA THR A 114 -9.52 -14.24 4.61
C THR A 114 -10.00 -14.43 6.05
N LYS A 115 -10.27 -15.67 6.47
CA LYS A 115 -10.66 -15.99 7.84
C LYS A 115 -9.59 -15.61 8.86
N GLN A 116 -8.31 -15.90 8.57
CA GLN A 116 -7.20 -15.54 9.46
C GLN A 116 -7.04 -14.02 9.58
N ILE A 117 -7.18 -13.28 8.47
CA ILE A 117 -7.15 -11.81 8.51
C ILE A 117 -8.33 -11.28 9.34
N ASN A 118 -9.52 -11.88 9.19
CA ASN A 118 -10.69 -11.50 9.97
C ASN A 118 -10.49 -11.72 11.48
N GLU A 119 -9.89 -12.84 11.88
CA GLU A 119 -9.53 -13.14 13.27
C GLU A 119 -8.58 -12.08 13.85
N ILE A 120 -7.55 -11.70 13.09
CA ILE A 120 -6.63 -10.61 13.45
C ILE A 120 -7.37 -9.28 13.60
N CYS A 121 -8.26 -8.96 12.68
CA CYS A 121 -9.06 -7.74 12.74
C CYS A 121 -9.94 -7.71 13.98
N ASN A 122 -10.62 -8.81 14.30
CA ASN A 122 -11.46 -8.95 15.49
C ASN A 122 -10.65 -8.75 16.78
N PHE A 123 -9.46 -9.35 16.86
CA PHE A 123 -8.54 -9.16 17.99
C PHE A 123 -8.18 -7.68 18.22
N HIS A 124 -8.07 -6.91 17.15
CA HIS A 124 -7.78 -5.47 17.20
C HIS A 124 -9.01 -4.56 17.19
N SER A 125 -10.22 -5.11 17.26
CA SER A 125 -11.49 -4.38 17.17
C SER A 125 -11.62 -3.56 15.88
N ILE A 126 -11.10 -4.08 14.77
CA ILE A 126 -11.22 -3.51 13.43
C ILE A 126 -12.43 -4.17 12.73
N LYS A 127 -13.36 -3.37 12.21
CA LYS A 127 -14.43 -3.89 11.36
C LYS A 127 -13.83 -4.59 10.13
N CYS A 128 -14.22 -5.84 9.89
CA CYS A 128 -13.69 -6.63 8.77
C CYS A 128 -14.81 -7.28 7.97
N GLU A 129 -14.58 -7.38 6.67
CA GLU A 129 -15.44 -8.09 5.73
C GLU A 129 -14.56 -8.93 4.80
N GLN A 130 -14.98 -10.17 4.52
CA GLN A 130 -14.22 -11.06 3.66
C GLN A 130 -14.63 -10.85 2.20
N ILE A 131 -13.66 -10.76 1.31
CA ILE A 131 -13.83 -10.57 -0.13
C ILE A 131 -13.24 -11.78 -0.86
N ASN A 132 -14.02 -12.39 -1.75
CA ASN A 132 -13.60 -13.63 -2.41
C ASN A 132 -12.51 -13.41 -3.47
N ASN A 133 -12.58 -12.31 -4.21
CA ASN A 133 -11.66 -12.04 -5.31
C ASN A 133 -11.59 -10.55 -5.66
N ILE A 134 -10.68 -10.18 -6.55
CA ILE A 134 -10.47 -8.79 -6.97
C ILE A 134 -11.72 -8.19 -7.64
N ASN A 135 -12.49 -8.97 -8.40
CA ASN A 135 -13.68 -8.44 -9.09
C ASN A 135 -14.75 -8.05 -8.06
N ASP A 136 -14.90 -8.82 -6.98
CA ASP A 136 -15.81 -8.50 -5.88
C ASP A 136 -15.33 -7.24 -5.14
N ALA A 137 -14.02 -7.08 -4.93
CA ALA A 137 -13.46 -5.85 -4.37
C ALA A 137 -13.76 -4.62 -5.25
N LEU A 138 -13.59 -4.74 -6.57
CA LEU A 138 -13.92 -3.66 -7.51
C LEU A 138 -15.42 -3.36 -7.56
N LYS A 139 -16.29 -4.38 -7.45
CA LYS A 139 -17.73 -4.21 -7.31
C LYS A 139 -18.06 -3.45 -6.02
N TYR A 140 -17.43 -3.85 -4.90
CA TYR A 140 -17.57 -3.15 -3.61
C TYR A 140 -17.20 -1.68 -3.74
N PHE A 141 -16.05 -1.34 -4.35
CA PHE A 141 -15.63 0.05 -4.54
C PHE A 141 -16.65 0.88 -5.34
N ARG A 142 -17.33 0.28 -6.32
CA ARG A 142 -18.33 0.98 -7.13
C ARG A 142 -19.65 1.19 -6.39
N SER A 143 -20.10 0.20 -5.62
CA SER A 143 -21.44 0.19 -5.02
C SER A 143 -21.54 0.94 -3.69
N HIS A 144 -20.43 1.18 -3.00
CA HIS A 144 -20.45 1.82 -1.68
C HIS A 144 -20.13 3.32 -1.76
N GLN A 145 -20.70 4.10 -0.82
CA GLN A 145 -20.54 5.56 -0.78
C GLN A 145 -19.13 6.02 -0.41
N GLN A 146 -18.29 5.15 0.17
CA GLN A 146 -16.90 5.48 0.53
C GLN A 146 -16.17 6.08 -0.67
N LYS A 147 -15.48 7.21 -0.45
CA LYS A 147 -14.76 7.93 -1.53
C LYS A 147 -13.28 7.56 -1.62
N ILE A 148 -12.69 7.08 -0.52
CA ILE A 148 -11.24 6.80 -0.43
C ILE A 148 -11.03 5.35 -0.01
N TYR A 149 -10.28 4.62 -0.80
CA TYR A 149 -9.85 3.25 -0.53
C TYR A 149 -8.32 3.18 -0.48
N LEU A 150 -7.80 2.28 0.34
CA LEU A 150 -6.39 1.93 0.39
C LEU A 150 -6.25 0.45 0.06
N ILE A 151 -5.30 0.10 -0.78
CA ILE A 151 -4.94 -1.29 -1.07
C ILE A 151 -3.52 -1.50 -0.59
N THR A 152 -3.30 -2.44 0.35
CA THR A 152 -2.00 -2.63 0.99
C THR A 152 -1.79 -4.05 1.51
N GLY A 153 -0.58 -4.32 2.01
CA GLY A 153 -0.16 -5.59 2.61
C GLY A 153 0.72 -6.44 1.69
N SER A 154 0.70 -6.22 0.37
CA SER A 154 1.54 -6.97 -0.56
C SER A 154 1.69 -6.28 -1.91
N LEU A 155 2.93 -6.26 -2.44
CA LEU A 155 3.18 -5.84 -3.83
C LEU A 155 2.54 -6.78 -4.85
N TYR A 156 2.38 -8.07 -4.53
CA TYR A 156 1.68 -9.03 -5.41
C TYR A 156 0.21 -8.65 -5.56
N LEU A 157 -0.48 -8.33 -4.45
CA LEU A 157 -1.86 -7.84 -4.50
C LEU A 157 -1.96 -6.55 -5.32
N ILE A 158 -1.06 -5.60 -5.07
CA ILE A 158 -1.00 -4.33 -5.82
C ILE A 158 -0.85 -4.60 -7.33
N GLY A 159 0.11 -5.43 -7.73
CA GLY A 159 0.36 -5.75 -9.14
C GLY A 159 -0.86 -6.38 -9.84
N LYS A 160 -1.61 -7.24 -9.15
CA LYS A 160 -2.82 -7.88 -9.69
C LYS A 160 -3.97 -6.88 -9.87
N ILE A 161 -4.25 -6.05 -8.86
CA ILE A 161 -5.39 -5.15 -8.89
C ILE A 161 -5.12 -3.89 -9.73
N ARG A 162 -3.89 -3.37 -9.74
CA ARG A 162 -3.50 -2.19 -10.51
C ARG A 162 -3.85 -2.32 -11.99
N LYS A 163 -3.61 -3.52 -12.59
CA LYS A 163 -3.96 -3.82 -13.98
C LYS A 163 -5.46 -3.69 -14.29
N LYS A 164 -6.33 -3.75 -13.27
CA LYS A 164 -7.78 -3.64 -13.43
C LYS A 164 -8.31 -2.25 -13.07
N LEU A 165 -7.48 -1.40 -12.49
CA LEU A 165 -7.82 -0.02 -12.13
C LEU A 165 -7.43 0.98 -13.23
N LEU A 166 -6.46 0.63 -14.06
CA LEU A 166 -6.02 1.39 -15.23
C LEU A 166 -6.74 0.96 -16.48
#